data_af2f46c59db21228c3fed11ec09d2b5f
#
_entry.id   af2f46c59db21228c3fed11ec09d2b5f
#
_cell.length_a   1.000
_cell.length_b   1.000
_cell.length_c   1.000
_cell.angle_alpha   90.00
_cell.angle_beta   90.00
_cell.angle_gamma   90.00
#
_symmetry.space_group_name_H-M   'P 1'
#
loop_
_entity.id
_entity.type
_entity.pdbx_description
1 polymer ?
#
loop_
_entity_poly.entity_id
_entity_poly.type
_entity_poly.pdbx_seq_one_letter_code
_entity_poly.pdbx_strand_id
1 'polypeptide(L)'
;ALLLCAADGIDVILEVTGAVEFGAHVALAAMQHGKHVVTMNAELDGTLGAILQVYARRYGVIFTLSDGDQPGVTMNLYRFVRGLGVKPVLCGNIKGLHDPYRNPTTQANFARQWGQNPYMVTSFADGTKISFEQAVVANATGMRVARRGMFGPTVPSGTPLADVVHDLYPLEALIEGPGIVDYVVGATPGPGVFVLGTHDHPRMQHYLNLYKLGKGPLYLFYTPYHLCHFEVPNSIARVALFGDQVLAAAGRPMVEVITAAKTDLHAGQTLDGLGGYMTYGLAENADVVYAERLLPIGLAEGCTLRRDIPKDSVITYDDVEFPTDRLSDRLRAEQDALFWGKPATAGASEGQYQRIAHRE
;
A
#
# COMPACT_ATOMS: atom_id res chain seq x y z
N ALA A 1 18.31 10.80 -11.60
CA ALA A 1 18.11 9.51 -10.93
C ALA A 1 18.81 8.36 -11.70
N LEU A 2 18.55 8.18 -13.00
CA LEU A 2 19.10 7.05 -13.77
C LEU A 2 20.62 6.97 -13.77
N LEU A 3 21.34 8.13 -13.79
CA LEU A 3 22.79 8.17 -13.66
C LEU A 3 23.28 7.60 -12.31
N LEU A 4 22.55 7.82 -11.23
CA LEU A 4 22.88 7.22 -9.93
C LEU A 4 22.67 5.70 -9.93
N CYS A 5 21.65 5.22 -10.65
CA CYS A 5 21.42 3.78 -10.80
C CYS A 5 22.57 3.08 -11.53
N ALA A 6 23.21 3.76 -12.48
CA ALA A 6 24.34 3.22 -13.26
C ALA A 6 25.72 3.48 -12.62
N ALA A 7 25.82 4.34 -11.60
CA ALA A 7 27.10 4.75 -11.01
C ALA A 7 27.75 3.59 -10.22
N ASP A 8 29.07 3.45 -10.34
CA ASP A 8 29.85 2.52 -9.51
C ASP A 8 29.92 2.97 -8.05
N GLY A 9 30.12 2.02 -7.14
CA GLY A 9 30.28 2.30 -5.70
C GLY A 9 28.98 2.66 -4.96
N ILE A 10 27.82 2.47 -5.58
CA ILE A 10 26.51 2.58 -4.96
C ILE A 10 25.87 1.19 -4.91
N ASP A 11 25.52 0.70 -3.72
CA ASP A 11 24.91 -0.61 -3.53
C ASP A 11 23.38 -0.53 -3.38
N VAL A 12 22.87 0.59 -2.84
CA VAL A 12 21.45 0.78 -2.51
C VAL A 12 20.95 2.11 -3.07
N ILE A 13 19.85 2.08 -3.79
CA ILE A 13 19.09 3.27 -4.21
C ILE A 13 17.92 3.47 -3.25
N LEU A 14 17.82 4.67 -2.66
CA LEU A 14 16.65 5.11 -1.91
C LEU A 14 15.70 5.86 -2.85
N GLU A 15 14.51 5.29 -3.09
CA GLU A 15 13.45 5.85 -3.93
C GLU A 15 12.38 6.49 -3.04
N VAL A 16 12.18 7.81 -3.13
CA VAL A 16 11.26 8.59 -2.28
C VAL A 16 10.45 9.62 -3.09
N THR A 17 10.19 9.34 -4.37
CA THR A 17 9.57 10.32 -5.27
C THR A 17 8.06 10.43 -5.10
N GLY A 18 7.40 9.38 -4.61
CA GLY A 18 5.94 9.31 -4.49
C GLY A 18 5.20 9.21 -5.84
N ALA A 19 5.93 9.01 -6.95
CA ALA A 19 5.38 8.89 -8.29
C ALA A 19 5.50 7.44 -8.79
N VAL A 20 4.40 6.87 -9.31
CA VAL A 20 4.36 5.47 -9.76
C VAL A 20 5.21 5.29 -11.02
N GLU A 21 4.97 6.08 -12.06
CA GLU A 21 5.67 5.95 -13.34
C GLU A 21 7.18 6.21 -13.20
N PHE A 22 7.56 7.32 -12.57
CA PHE A 22 8.97 7.65 -12.40
C PHE A 22 9.68 6.69 -11.45
N GLY A 23 9.03 6.30 -10.36
CA GLY A 23 9.54 5.31 -9.41
C GLY A 23 9.78 3.94 -10.06
N ALA A 24 8.90 3.52 -10.98
CA ALA A 24 9.07 2.29 -11.76
C ALA A 24 10.33 2.34 -12.63
N HIS A 25 10.59 3.46 -13.32
CA HIS A 25 11.83 3.64 -14.10
C HIS A 25 13.08 3.57 -13.20
N VAL A 26 13.06 4.24 -12.05
CA VAL A 26 14.20 4.24 -11.12
C VAL A 26 14.44 2.84 -10.55
N ALA A 27 13.38 2.18 -10.06
CA ALA A 27 13.48 0.84 -9.47
C ALA A 27 14.04 -0.18 -10.47
N LEU A 28 13.47 -0.21 -11.68
CA LEU A 28 13.91 -1.15 -12.71
C LEU A 28 15.34 -0.88 -13.15
N ALA A 29 15.72 0.39 -13.37
CA ALA A 29 17.10 0.76 -13.73
C ALA A 29 18.10 0.39 -12.63
N ALA A 30 17.77 0.62 -11.34
CA ALA A 30 18.64 0.21 -10.24
C ALA A 30 18.85 -1.31 -10.22
N MET A 31 17.77 -2.09 -10.34
CA MET A 31 17.82 -3.55 -10.37
C MET A 31 18.67 -4.07 -11.54
N GLN A 32 18.50 -3.50 -12.75
CA GLN A 32 19.29 -3.84 -13.94
C GLN A 32 20.80 -3.62 -13.76
N HIS A 33 21.19 -2.67 -12.90
CA HIS A 33 22.58 -2.40 -12.54
C HIS A 33 23.02 -3.09 -11.23
N GLY A 34 22.27 -4.11 -10.78
CA GLY A 34 22.63 -4.91 -9.61
C GLY A 34 22.51 -4.18 -8.27
N LYS A 35 21.71 -3.10 -8.19
CA LYS A 35 21.55 -2.32 -6.96
C LYS A 35 20.26 -2.68 -6.24
N HIS A 36 20.35 -2.75 -4.92
CA HIS A 36 19.17 -2.87 -4.07
C HIS A 36 18.33 -1.59 -4.12
N VAL A 37 17.02 -1.72 -3.91
CA VAL A 37 16.08 -0.59 -3.86
C VAL A 37 15.35 -0.60 -2.52
N VAL A 38 15.51 0.46 -1.75
CA VAL A 38 14.68 0.79 -0.59
C VAL A 38 13.75 1.91 -1.01
N THR A 39 12.45 1.76 -0.82
CA THR A 39 11.47 2.77 -1.23
C THR A 39 10.59 3.22 -0.08
N MET A 40 10.16 4.50 -0.09
CA MET A 40 9.07 5.04 0.74
C MET A 40 7.81 5.31 -0.09
N ASN A 41 7.77 4.81 -1.32
CA ASN A 41 6.70 5.02 -2.29
C ASN A 41 5.72 3.85 -2.22
N ALA A 42 4.81 3.88 -1.27
CA ALA A 42 3.78 2.85 -1.12
C ALA A 42 2.83 2.81 -2.32
N GLU A 43 2.72 3.92 -3.05
CA GLU A 43 1.94 4.05 -4.28
C GLU A 43 2.55 3.19 -5.41
N LEU A 44 3.87 3.21 -5.53
CA LEU A 44 4.60 2.33 -6.47
C LEU A 44 4.44 0.86 -6.08
N ASP A 45 4.70 0.53 -4.81
CA ASP A 45 4.63 -0.86 -4.33
C ASP A 45 3.19 -1.41 -4.39
N GLY A 46 2.20 -0.64 -3.95
CA GLY A 46 0.79 -1.04 -4.00
C GLY A 46 0.22 -1.18 -5.42
N THR A 47 0.87 -0.57 -6.43
CA THR A 47 0.46 -0.67 -7.84
C THR A 47 1.23 -1.75 -8.59
N LEU A 48 2.55 -1.83 -8.40
CA LEU A 48 3.49 -2.63 -9.20
C LEU A 48 4.42 -3.51 -8.34
N GLY A 49 4.28 -3.51 -7.02
CA GLY A 49 5.23 -4.19 -6.12
C GLY A 49 5.38 -5.67 -6.41
N ALA A 50 4.31 -6.36 -6.79
CA ALA A 50 4.37 -7.79 -7.09
C ALA A 50 5.26 -8.09 -8.30
N ILE A 51 5.16 -7.32 -9.39
CA ILE A 51 6.03 -7.50 -10.56
C ILE A 51 7.45 -6.99 -10.29
N LEU A 52 7.62 -5.90 -9.54
CA LEU A 52 8.95 -5.41 -9.16
C LEU A 52 9.70 -6.41 -8.28
N GLN A 53 9.01 -7.17 -7.41
CA GLN A 53 9.61 -8.29 -6.68
C GLN A 53 10.08 -9.42 -7.60
N VAL A 54 9.37 -9.68 -8.69
CA VAL A 54 9.82 -10.66 -9.71
C VAL A 54 11.11 -10.18 -10.36
N TYR A 55 11.18 -8.91 -10.75
CA TYR A 55 12.40 -8.32 -11.32
C TYR A 55 13.56 -8.31 -10.31
N ALA A 56 13.32 -7.92 -9.06
CA ALA A 56 14.34 -7.93 -8.01
C ALA A 56 14.96 -9.33 -7.85
N ARG A 57 14.13 -10.39 -7.82
CA ARG A 57 14.60 -11.78 -7.76
C ARG A 57 15.40 -12.19 -9.00
N ARG A 58 14.97 -11.77 -10.20
CA ARG A 58 15.70 -12.06 -11.46
C ARG A 58 17.08 -11.43 -11.49
N TYR A 59 17.22 -10.22 -10.93
CA TYR A 59 18.50 -9.51 -10.87
C TYR A 59 19.31 -9.82 -9.59
N GLY A 60 18.82 -10.67 -8.69
CA GLY A 60 19.50 -11.03 -7.46
C GLY A 60 19.65 -9.89 -6.46
N VAL A 61 18.72 -8.92 -6.49
CA VAL A 61 18.73 -7.74 -5.62
C VAL A 61 17.47 -7.70 -4.74
N ILE A 62 17.46 -6.78 -3.79
CA ILE A 62 16.33 -6.53 -2.89
C ILE A 62 15.53 -5.31 -3.37
N PHE A 63 14.21 -5.45 -3.39
CA PHE A 63 13.26 -4.35 -3.46
C PHE A 63 12.38 -4.41 -2.21
N THR A 64 12.34 -3.35 -1.41
CA THR A 64 11.60 -3.31 -0.13
C THR A 64 11.11 -1.91 0.20
N LEU A 65 9.95 -1.82 0.85
CA LEU A 65 9.59 -0.60 1.57
C LEU A 65 10.50 -0.38 2.78
N SER A 66 10.64 0.89 3.18
CA SER A 66 11.51 1.30 4.28
C SER A 66 10.84 1.12 5.65
N ASP A 67 11.68 1.00 6.68
CA ASP A 67 11.29 1.28 8.06
C ASP A 67 10.80 2.75 8.17
N GLY A 68 10.00 3.05 9.18
CA GLY A 68 9.58 4.41 9.50
C GLY A 68 8.37 4.91 8.75
N ASP A 69 8.09 4.43 7.54
CA ASP A 69 6.77 4.58 6.94
C ASP A 69 5.79 3.61 7.61
N GLN A 70 4.50 3.93 7.65
CA GLN A 70 3.51 3.13 8.39
C GLN A 70 3.53 1.64 8.03
N PRO A 71 3.64 1.24 6.76
CA PRO A 71 3.75 -0.17 6.39
C PRO A 71 4.98 -0.87 6.99
N GLY A 72 6.14 -0.22 6.97
CA GLY A 72 7.37 -0.77 7.52
C GLY A 72 7.29 -0.98 9.03
N VAL A 73 6.78 0.02 9.76
CA VAL A 73 6.54 -0.07 11.21
C VAL A 73 5.52 -1.17 11.52
N THR A 74 4.46 -1.28 10.73
CA THR A 74 3.47 -2.36 10.86
C THR A 74 4.10 -3.72 10.67
N MET A 75 4.97 -3.89 9.67
CA MET A 75 5.64 -5.18 9.42
C MET A 75 6.63 -5.56 10.52
N ASN A 76 7.37 -4.61 11.09
CA ASN A 76 8.21 -4.88 12.24
C ASN A 76 7.38 -5.36 13.44
N LEU A 77 6.25 -4.71 13.71
CA LEU A 77 5.33 -5.13 14.76
C LEU A 77 4.70 -6.50 14.46
N TYR A 78 4.26 -6.74 13.23
CA TYR A 78 3.73 -8.02 12.76
C TYR A 78 4.75 -9.16 12.95
N ARG A 79 6.02 -8.95 12.55
CA ARG A 79 7.10 -9.93 12.71
C ARG A 79 7.37 -10.22 14.20
N PHE A 80 7.35 -9.19 15.03
CA PHE A 80 7.47 -9.34 16.48
C PHE A 80 6.33 -10.18 17.05
N VAL A 81 5.08 -9.85 16.76
CA VAL A 81 3.89 -10.57 17.24
C VAL A 81 3.92 -12.04 16.81
N ARG A 82 4.25 -12.31 15.55
CA ARG A 82 4.42 -13.68 15.06
C ARG A 82 5.55 -14.43 15.77
N GLY A 83 6.65 -13.75 16.04
CA GLY A 83 7.80 -14.30 16.75
C GLY A 83 7.47 -14.76 18.17
N LEU A 84 6.44 -14.18 18.79
CA LEU A 84 5.90 -14.60 20.08
C LEU A 84 4.98 -15.83 19.99
N GLY A 85 4.69 -16.34 18.80
CA GLY A 85 3.72 -17.42 18.59
C GLY A 85 2.26 -16.95 18.57
N VAL A 86 2.03 -15.63 18.63
CA VAL A 86 0.68 -15.05 18.50
C VAL A 86 0.33 -14.94 17.02
N LYS A 87 -0.86 -15.39 16.62
CA LYS A 87 -1.37 -15.27 15.25
C LYS A 87 -1.92 -13.86 15.04
N PRO A 88 -1.30 -12.99 14.19
CA PRO A 88 -1.89 -11.72 13.82
C PRO A 88 -3.18 -11.95 13.03
N VAL A 89 -4.23 -11.20 13.39
CA VAL A 89 -5.56 -11.28 12.73
C VAL A 89 -6.01 -9.93 12.17
N LEU A 90 -5.38 -8.84 12.61
CA LEU A 90 -5.56 -7.52 12.02
C LEU A 90 -4.26 -6.73 12.10
N CYS A 91 -3.89 -6.07 10.99
CA CYS A 91 -2.89 -5.01 10.95
C CYS A 91 -3.58 -3.68 10.66
N GLY A 92 -3.37 -2.68 11.51
CA GLY A 92 -4.11 -1.42 11.42
C GLY A 92 -3.28 -0.18 11.66
N ASN A 93 -3.78 0.95 11.11
CA ASN A 93 -3.23 2.27 11.32
C ASN A 93 -4.16 3.11 12.21
N ILE A 94 -3.58 4.04 12.96
CA ILE A 94 -4.31 5.01 13.77
C ILE A 94 -4.23 6.36 13.05
N LYS A 95 -5.39 6.87 12.59
CA LYS A 95 -5.52 8.10 11.79
C LYS A 95 -6.16 9.21 12.61
N GLY A 96 -5.70 10.45 12.39
CA GLY A 96 -6.35 11.63 12.97
C GLY A 96 -7.52 12.16 12.13
N LEU A 97 -7.53 11.92 10.82
CA LEU A 97 -8.53 12.42 9.89
C LEU A 97 -8.70 11.45 8.71
N HIS A 98 -9.94 11.26 8.30
CA HIS A 98 -10.30 10.65 7.02
C HIS A 98 -11.53 11.38 6.44
N ASP A 99 -11.38 11.97 5.24
CA ASP A 99 -12.45 12.65 4.53
C ASP A 99 -12.15 12.57 3.00
N PRO A 100 -12.85 11.70 2.25
CA PRO A 100 -12.60 11.43 0.84
C PRO A 100 -12.63 12.67 -0.07
N TYR A 101 -13.29 13.73 0.38
CA TYR A 101 -13.50 14.94 -0.44
C TYR A 101 -12.45 16.04 -0.20
N ARG A 102 -11.43 15.79 0.61
CA ARG A 102 -10.28 16.67 0.72
C ARG A 102 -9.56 16.82 -0.62
N ASN A 103 -9.03 18.00 -0.85
CA ASN A 103 -8.33 18.34 -2.08
C ASN A 103 -7.16 19.31 -1.78
N PRO A 104 -6.28 19.60 -2.74
CA PRO A 104 -5.12 20.47 -2.52
C PRO A 104 -5.46 21.85 -1.96
N THR A 105 -6.61 22.42 -2.31
CA THR A 105 -7.07 23.71 -1.76
C THR A 105 -7.42 23.59 -0.28
N THR A 106 -8.16 22.57 0.12
CA THR A 106 -8.55 22.36 1.54
C THR A 106 -7.37 22.00 2.42
N GLN A 107 -6.29 21.47 1.84
CA GLN A 107 -5.08 21.05 2.56
C GLN A 107 -3.93 22.05 2.45
N ALA A 108 -4.09 23.16 1.71
CA ALA A 108 -3.04 24.13 1.43
C ALA A 108 -2.40 24.73 2.70
N ASN A 109 -3.20 25.05 3.71
CA ASN A 109 -2.69 25.64 4.95
C ASN A 109 -1.82 24.66 5.75
N PHE A 110 -2.26 23.42 5.88
CA PHE A 110 -1.48 22.37 6.55
C PHE A 110 -0.19 22.09 5.78
N ALA A 111 -0.26 21.96 4.46
CA ALA A 111 0.92 21.77 3.62
C ALA A 111 1.94 22.89 3.79
N ARG A 112 1.50 24.15 3.80
CA ARG A 112 2.38 25.32 4.02
C ARG A 112 3.02 25.31 5.40
N GLN A 113 2.26 24.98 6.45
CA GLN A 113 2.77 24.92 7.82
C GLN A 113 3.91 23.91 7.96
N TRP A 114 3.86 22.80 7.26
CA TRP A 114 4.81 21.69 7.37
C TRP A 114 5.78 21.59 6.18
N GLY A 115 5.78 22.56 5.26
CA GLY A 115 6.65 22.57 4.08
C GLY A 115 6.43 21.37 3.15
N GLN A 116 5.19 20.88 3.04
CA GLN A 116 4.83 19.70 2.26
C GLN A 116 4.07 20.06 0.97
N ASN A 117 4.02 19.12 0.02
CA ASN A 117 3.22 19.23 -1.19
C ASN A 117 1.72 19.07 -0.85
N PRO A 118 0.82 20.02 -1.26
CA PRO A 118 -0.61 19.92 -1.00
C PRO A 118 -1.28 18.64 -1.54
N TYR A 119 -0.85 18.11 -2.68
CA TYR A 119 -1.33 16.85 -3.23
C TYR A 119 -0.98 15.66 -2.31
N MET A 120 0.25 15.61 -1.84
CA MET A 120 0.69 14.58 -0.88
C MET A 120 -0.13 14.65 0.41
N VAL A 121 -0.30 15.84 0.97
CA VAL A 121 -1.11 16.05 2.20
C VAL A 121 -2.57 15.69 1.97
N THR A 122 -3.10 15.94 0.77
CA THR A 122 -4.46 15.53 0.40
C THR A 122 -4.59 14.01 0.44
N SER A 123 -3.64 13.28 -0.12
CA SER A 123 -3.67 11.81 -0.12
C SER A 123 -3.65 11.22 1.30
N PHE A 124 -3.05 11.92 2.28
CA PHE A 124 -3.10 11.51 3.69
C PHE A 124 -4.51 11.63 4.29
N ALA A 125 -5.30 12.60 3.83
CA ALA A 125 -6.61 12.92 4.37
C ALA A 125 -7.77 12.21 3.64
N ASP A 126 -7.64 12.00 2.32
CA ASP A 126 -8.72 11.49 1.46
C ASP A 126 -8.85 9.96 1.43
N GLY A 127 -7.99 9.25 2.13
CA GLY A 127 -8.00 7.78 2.19
C GLY A 127 -7.10 7.10 1.15
N THR A 128 -6.54 7.82 0.19
CA THR A 128 -5.67 7.22 -0.84
C THR A 128 -4.41 6.64 -0.23
N LYS A 129 -3.68 7.41 0.60
CA LYS A 129 -2.43 6.95 1.23
C LYS A 129 -2.66 5.76 2.14
N ILE A 130 -3.67 5.81 3.04
CA ILE A 130 -3.97 4.69 3.95
C ILE A 130 -4.37 3.43 3.18
N SER A 131 -5.06 3.57 2.05
CA SER A 131 -5.41 2.43 1.20
C SER A 131 -4.15 1.77 0.63
N PHE A 132 -3.16 2.54 0.16
CA PHE A 132 -1.87 2.01 -0.29
C PHE A 132 -1.07 1.38 0.86
N GLU A 133 -0.97 2.04 1.99
CA GLU A 133 -0.27 1.54 3.18
C GLU A 133 -0.82 0.19 3.63
N GLN A 134 -2.14 0.01 3.62
CA GLN A 134 -2.76 -1.26 3.97
C GLN A 134 -2.65 -2.30 2.86
N ALA A 135 -2.72 -1.90 1.59
CA ALA A 135 -2.55 -2.82 0.47
C ALA A 135 -1.16 -3.48 0.48
N VAL A 136 -0.09 -2.70 0.70
CA VAL A 136 1.28 -3.27 0.73
C VAL A 136 1.51 -4.19 1.92
N VAL A 137 0.91 -3.90 3.09
CA VAL A 137 0.92 -4.81 4.24
C VAL A 137 0.16 -6.11 3.92
N ALA A 138 -1.02 -6.01 3.31
CA ALA A 138 -1.80 -7.17 2.87
C ALA A 138 -1.01 -8.04 1.87
N ASN A 139 -0.35 -7.41 0.89
CA ASN A 139 0.45 -8.09 -0.12
C ASN A 139 1.69 -8.81 0.46
N ALA A 140 2.21 -8.33 1.60
CA ALA A 140 3.32 -8.97 2.31
C ALA A 140 2.88 -10.07 3.29
N THR A 141 1.67 -9.98 3.85
CA THR A 141 1.18 -10.87 4.91
C THR A 141 0.20 -11.94 4.45
N GLY A 142 -0.41 -11.75 3.28
CA GLY A 142 -1.51 -12.57 2.79
C GLY A 142 -2.88 -12.16 3.36
N MET A 143 -2.95 -11.09 4.15
CA MET A 143 -4.21 -10.52 4.66
C MET A 143 -5.06 -9.92 3.54
N ARG A 144 -6.32 -9.60 3.86
CA ARG A 144 -7.30 -9.05 2.92
C ARG A 144 -7.99 -7.82 3.51
N VAL A 145 -8.78 -7.12 2.72
CA VAL A 145 -9.79 -6.20 3.26
C VAL A 145 -11.10 -6.95 3.47
N ALA A 146 -11.79 -6.66 4.58
CA ALA A 146 -13.08 -7.30 4.87
C ALA A 146 -14.19 -6.79 3.93
N ARG A 147 -14.06 -5.56 3.43
CA ARG A 147 -14.93 -4.93 2.43
C ARG A 147 -14.17 -3.88 1.66
N ARG A 148 -14.69 -3.48 0.50
CA ARG A 148 -14.17 -2.35 -0.29
C ARG A 148 -14.03 -1.10 0.58
N GLY A 149 -12.85 -0.45 0.58
CA GLY A 149 -12.55 0.73 1.37
C GLY A 149 -12.24 0.47 2.85
N MET A 150 -12.21 -0.82 3.30
CA MET A 150 -12.01 -1.23 4.69
C MET A 150 -13.19 -0.85 5.61
N PHE A 151 -13.15 -1.16 6.89
CA PHE A 151 -14.19 -0.71 7.85
C PHE A 151 -13.97 0.75 8.24
N GLY A 152 -12.73 1.14 8.53
CA GLY A 152 -12.36 2.49 8.90
C GLY A 152 -13.19 3.08 10.05
N PRO A 153 -13.37 2.37 11.18
CA PRO A 153 -14.21 2.86 12.26
C PRO A 153 -13.69 4.19 12.80
N THR A 154 -14.63 5.08 13.14
CA THR A 154 -14.34 6.38 13.74
C THR A 154 -14.76 6.40 15.20
N VAL A 155 -13.89 6.84 16.08
CA VAL A 155 -14.15 7.04 17.50
C VAL A 155 -13.94 8.52 17.88
N PRO A 156 -14.48 8.99 19.02
CA PRO A 156 -14.20 10.35 19.49
C PRO A 156 -12.70 10.62 19.58
N SER A 157 -12.29 11.82 19.18
CA SER A 157 -10.86 12.18 19.19
C SER A 157 -10.25 12.03 20.59
N GLY A 158 -9.10 11.37 20.68
CA GLY A 158 -8.39 11.12 21.93
C GLY A 158 -8.82 9.84 22.67
N THR A 159 -9.73 9.05 22.10
CA THR A 159 -10.14 7.76 22.70
C THR A 159 -8.94 6.79 22.72
N PRO A 160 -8.56 6.22 23.89
CA PRO A 160 -7.50 5.23 23.92
C PRO A 160 -7.87 3.99 23.09
N LEU A 161 -7.01 3.59 22.18
CA LEU A 161 -7.27 2.44 21.30
C LEU A 161 -7.52 1.16 22.11
N ALA A 162 -6.80 0.96 23.21
CA ALA A 162 -6.92 -0.20 24.06
C ALA A 162 -8.32 -0.38 24.68
N ASP A 163 -9.05 0.71 24.84
CA ASP A 163 -10.39 0.70 25.48
C ASP A 163 -11.48 0.29 24.50
N VAL A 164 -11.25 0.42 23.18
CA VAL A 164 -12.31 0.29 22.16
C VAL A 164 -12.02 -0.76 21.10
N VAL A 165 -10.75 -1.08 20.83
CA VAL A 165 -10.35 -1.87 19.66
C VAL A 165 -11.00 -3.26 19.58
N HIS A 166 -11.31 -3.85 20.72
CA HIS A 166 -11.93 -5.18 20.80
C HIS A 166 -13.38 -5.23 20.26
N ASP A 167 -14.04 -4.06 20.24
CA ASP A 167 -15.45 -3.92 19.82
C ASP A 167 -15.60 -3.25 18.46
N LEU A 168 -14.49 -2.80 17.84
CA LEU A 168 -14.55 -2.06 16.57
C LEU A 168 -14.73 -2.96 15.34
N TYR A 169 -14.41 -4.25 15.46
CA TYR A 169 -14.41 -5.18 14.33
C TYR A 169 -15.19 -6.45 14.66
N PRO A 170 -15.97 -6.98 13.69
CA PRO A 170 -16.61 -8.28 13.87
C PRO A 170 -15.56 -9.38 14.10
N LEU A 171 -15.72 -10.15 15.17
CA LEU A 171 -14.75 -11.18 15.56
C LEU A 171 -14.57 -12.22 14.45
N GLU A 172 -15.64 -12.59 13.77
CA GLU A 172 -15.64 -13.53 12.65
C GLU A 172 -14.73 -13.05 11.52
N ALA A 173 -14.78 -11.76 11.19
CA ALA A 173 -13.93 -11.17 10.15
C ALA A 173 -12.43 -11.25 10.49
N LEU A 174 -12.11 -11.32 11.78
CA LEU A 174 -10.72 -11.40 12.26
C LEU A 174 -10.20 -12.84 12.29
N ILE A 175 -11.01 -13.80 12.74
CA ILE A 175 -10.49 -15.16 13.04
C ILE A 175 -10.76 -16.20 11.95
N GLU A 176 -11.78 -16.02 11.11
CA GLU A 176 -12.20 -16.97 10.07
C GLU A 176 -11.38 -16.91 8.77
N GLY A 177 -10.27 -16.20 8.73
CA GLY A 177 -9.52 -16.05 7.50
C GLY A 177 -8.03 -15.83 7.71
N PRO A 178 -7.37 -15.29 6.69
CA PRO A 178 -5.94 -14.92 6.77
C PRO A 178 -5.69 -13.71 7.67
N GLY A 179 -6.73 -13.08 8.23
CA GLY A 179 -6.71 -11.79 8.86
C GLY A 179 -6.99 -10.64 7.90
N ILE A 180 -7.21 -9.45 8.45
CA ILE A 180 -7.54 -8.26 7.69
C ILE A 180 -6.56 -7.11 7.91
N VAL A 181 -6.50 -6.19 6.94
CA VAL A 181 -5.90 -4.88 7.10
C VAL A 181 -7.00 -3.83 7.24
N ASP A 182 -6.80 -2.84 8.13
CA ASP A 182 -7.80 -1.79 8.37
C ASP A 182 -7.16 -0.54 9.03
N TYR A 183 -7.96 0.42 9.47
CA TYR A 183 -7.53 1.60 10.21
C TYR A 183 -8.61 2.06 11.19
N VAL A 184 -8.21 2.90 12.16
CA VAL A 184 -9.12 3.57 13.10
C VAL A 184 -8.90 5.07 13.04
N VAL A 185 -9.97 5.86 13.02
CA VAL A 185 -9.91 7.33 13.04
C VAL A 185 -10.25 7.85 14.43
N GLY A 186 -9.41 8.77 14.96
CA GLY A 186 -9.65 9.46 16.23
C GLY A 186 -9.04 8.80 17.46
N ALA A 187 -8.59 7.53 17.38
CA ALA A 187 -7.99 6.84 18.50
C ALA A 187 -6.58 7.37 18.85
N THR A 188 -6.14 7.08 20.08
CA THR A 188 -4.79 7.36 20.57
C THR A 188 -4.13 6.06 21.09
N PRO A 189 -2.75 6.01 21.08
CA PRO A 189 -1.81 7.00 20.58
C PRO A 189 -1.73 6.99 19.05
N GLY A 190 -1.59 8.17 18.45
CA GLY A 190 -1.44 8.33 17.00
C GLY A 190 -0.62 9.57 16.63
N PRO A 191 -0.09 9.61 15.41
CA PRO A 191 -0.20 8.62 14.34
C PRO A 191 0.66 7.39 14.64
N GLY A 192 0.07 6.22 14.61
CA GLY A 192 0.75 4.96 14.92
C GLY A 192 0.14 3.78 14.18
N VAL A 193 0.65 2.60 14.49
CA VAL A 193 0.17 1.34 13.93
C VAL A 193 -0.15 0.35 15.04
N PHE A 194 -1.03 -0.62 14.75
CA PHE A 194 -1.36 -1.66 15.70
C PHE A 194 -1.55 -3.02 15.01
N VAL A 195 -1.39 -4.08 15.79
CA VAL A 195 -1.68 -5.45 15.40
C VAL A 195 -2.59 -6.05 16.46
N LEU A 196 -3.73 -6.59 16.05
CA LEU A 196 -4.49 -7.52 16.88
C LEU A 196 -4.02 -8.93 16.57
N GLY A 197 -3.77 -9.69 17.62
CA GLY A 197 -3.40 -11.08 17.50
C GLY A 197 -4.24 -11.98 18.40
N THR A 198 -4.25 -13.27 18.11
CA THR A 198 -4.93 -14.28 18.91
C THR A 198 -3.98 -15.43 19.22
N HIS A 199 -4.27 -16.15 20.28
CA HIS A 199 -3.56 -17.37 20.65
C HIS A 199 -4.54 -18.38 21.24
N ASP A 200 -4.52 -19.62 20.76
CA ASP A 200 -5.45 -20.68 21.16
C ASP A 200 -4.95 -21.55 22.34
N HIS A 201 -3.64 -21.49 22.66
CA HIS A 201 -3.08 -22.30 23.74
C HIS A 201 -3.34 -21.68 25.13
N PRO A 202 -4.06 -22.35 26.07
CA PRO A 202 -4.50 -21.76 27.34
C PRO A 202 -3.37 -21.26 28.24
N ARG A 203 -2.24 -21.93 28.21
CA ARG A 203 -1.06 -21.53 29.02
C ARG A 203 -0.46 -20.24 28.54
N MET A 204 -0.44 -20.01 27.19
CA MET A 204 0.04 -18.77 26.62
C MET A 204 -0.94 -17.63 26.89
N GLN A 205 -2.24 -17.88 26.79
CA GLN A 205 -3.29 -16.91 27.17
C GLN A 205 -3.14 -16.49 28.63
N HIS A 206 -2.86 -17.45 29.53
CA HIS A 206 -2.60 -17.16 30.94
C HIS A 206 -1.42 -16.19 31.13
N TYR A 207 -0.29 -16.41 30.42
CA TYR A 207 0.88 -15.53 30.54
C TYR A 207 0.67 -14.17 29.84
N LEU A 208 -0.01 -14.12 28.69
CA LEU A 208 -0.37 -12.85 28.06
C LEU A 208 -1.25 -12.00 29.01
N ASN A 209 -2.18 -12.63 29.74
CA ASN A 209 -2.97 -11.94 30.76
C ASN A 209 -2.10 -11.50 31.98
N LEU A 210 -1.15 -12.34 32.43
CA LEU A 210 -0.20 -11.98 33.48
C LEU A 210 0.58 -10.71 33.11
N TYR A 211 1.03 -10.61 31.86
CA TYR A 211 1.75 -9.46 31.31
C TYR A 211 0.84 -8.30 30.87
N LYS A 212 -0.44 -8.30 31.29
CA LYS A 212 -1.40 -7.21 31.13
C LYS A 212 -1.88 -6.94 29.69
N LEU A 213 -1.75 -7.92 28.80
CA LEU A 213 -2.34 -7.81 27.46
C LEU A 213 -3.84 -8.15 27.44
N GLY A 214 -4.42 -8.57 28.57
CA GLY A 214 -5.84 -8.92 28.68
C GLY A 214 -6.10 -10.43 28.70
N LYS A 215 -7.39 -10.80 28.83
CA LYS A 215 -7.80 -12.21 28.93
C LYS A 215 -7.96 -12.90 27.57
N GLY A 216 -7.85 -12.14 26.48
CA GLY A 216 -8.14 -12.65 25.15
C GLY A 216 -9.66 -12.69 24.84
N PRO A 217 -10.08 -13.19 23.67
CA PRO A 217 -9.25 -13.90 22.68
C PRO A 217 -8.33 -13.00 21.84
N LEU A 218 -8.54 -11.66 21.82
CA LEU A 218 -7.73 -10.71 21.07
C LEU A 218 -6.74 -9.99 21.99
N TYR A 219 -5.52 -9.82 21.50
CA TYR A 219 -4.43 -9.13 22.17
C TYR A 219 -3.95 -7.97 21.31
N LEU A 220 -3.87 -6.76 21.90
CA LEU A 220 -3.42 -5.56 21.23
C LEU A 220 -1.93 -5.35 21.40
N PHE A 221 -1.26 -5.14 20.26
CA PHE A 221 0.13 -4.67 20.18
C PHE A 221 0.13 -3.38 19.36
N TYR A 222 0.91 -2.36 19.74
CA TYR A 222 0.94 -1.11 18.98
C TYR A 222 2.29 -0.41 19.08
N THR A 223 2.59 0.37 18.04
CA THR A 223 3.69 1.35 18.01
C THR A 223 3.08 2.73 17.87
N PRO A 224 3.33 3.65 18.84
CA PRO A 224 2.57 4.91 18.94
C PRO A 224 2.98 5.98 17.93
N TYR A 225 3.97 5.72 17.09
CA TYR A 225 4.53 6.64 16.11
C TYR A 225 5.11 5.87 14.93
N HIS A 226 5.34 6.60 13.83
CA HIS A 226 6.17 6.20 12.72
C HIS A 226 7.05 7.39 12.32
N LEU A 227 8.36 7.19 12.18
CA LEU A 227 9.32 8.28 12.12
C LEU A 227 9.93 8.49 10.72
N CYS A 228 9.28 7.93 9.68
CA CYS A 228 9.61 8.14 8.26
C CYS A 228 11.13 8.16 7.99
N HIS A 229 11.64 9.31 7.55
CA HIS A 229 13.04 9.46 7.14
C HIS A 229 14.07 9.24 8.26
N PHE A 230 13.69 9.33 9.54
CA PHE A 230 14.61 9.02 10.66
C PHE A 230 14.98 7.53 10.71
N GLU A 231 14.08 6.64 10.27
CA GLU A 231 14.29 5.19 10.31
C GLU A 231 14.87 4.62 8.99
N VAL A 232 14.85 5.37 7.89
CA VAL A 232 15.39 4.93 6.58
C VAL A 232 16.82 4.42 6.65
N PRO A 233 17.76 5.02 7.42
CA PRO A 233 19.10 4.47 7.56
C PRO A 233 19.12 3.02 8.08
N ASN A 234 18.15 2.63 8.94
CA ASN A 234 18.02 1.25 9.41
C ASN A 234 17.69 0.30 8.25
N SER A 235 16.76 0.70 7.37
CA SER A 235 16.40 -0.09 6.18
C SER A 235 17.59 -0.30 5.26
N ILE A 236 18.35 0.76 4.99
CA ILE A 236 19.55 0.70 4.16
C ILE A 236 20.58 -0.24 4.78
N ALA A 237 20.83 -0.12 6.10
CA ALA A 237 21.75 -1.00 6.80
C ALA A 237 21.27 -2.46 6.82
N ARG A 238 19.97 -2.71 7.05
CA ARG A 238 19.38 -4.06 7.01
C ARG A 238 19.56 -4.72 5.65
N VAL A 239 19.31 -3.99 4.58
CA VAL A 239 19.49 -4.46 3.20
C VAL A 239 20.97 -4.71 2.89
N ALA A 240 21.83 -3.73 3.12
CA ALA A 240 23.24 -3.78 2.72
C ALA A 240 24.07 -4.75 3.56
N LEU A 241 23.79 -4.87 4.86
CA LEU A 241 24.61 -5.66 5.77
C LEU A 241 24.05 -7.06 6.04
N PHE A 242 22.73 -7.22 6.02
CA PHE A 242 22.08 -8.46 6.42
C PHE A 242 21.20 -9.09 5.34
N GLY A 243 20.99 -8.43 4.19
CA GLY A 243 20.09 -8.90 3.14
C GLY A 243 18.63 -9.02 3.63
N ASP A 244 18.24 -8.23 4.65
CA ASP A 244 16.91 -8.30 5.25
C ASP A 244 15.93 -7.33 4.57
N GLN A 245 14.80 -7.86 4.14
CA GLN A 245 13.68 -7.08 3.58
C GLN A 245 12.73 -6.69 4.70
N VAL A 246 12.43 -5.40 4.84
CA VAL A 246 11.45 -4.91 5.82
C VAL A 246 10.04 -5.36 5.43
N LEU A 247 9.65 -5.03 4.22
CA LEU A 247 8.36 -5.39 3.63
C LEU A 247 8.50 -5.60 2.12
N ALA A 248 7.97 -6.70 1.64
CA ALA A 248 7.95 -7.04 0.22
C ALA A 248 6.71 -7.88 -0.11
N ALA A 249 6.15 -7.71 -1.29
CA ALA A 249 5.05 -8.53 -1.77
C ALA A 249 5.45 -10.02 -1.80
N ALA A 250 4.67 -10.88 -1.16
CA ALA A 250 4.99 -12.30 -1.02
C ALA A 250 4.74 -13.12 -2.31
N GLY A 251 3.90 -12.60 -3.20
CA GLY A 251 3.53 -13.26 -4.46
C GLY A 251 2.54 -12.40 -5.23
N ARG A 252 1.42 -13.04 -5.69
CA ARG A 252 0.36 -12.28 -6.36
C ARG A 252 -0.24 -11.24 -5.41
N PRO A 253 -0.74 -10.10 -5.94
CA PRO A 253 -1.42 -9.11 -5.11
C PRO A 253 -2.60 -9.72 -4.35
N MET A 254 -2.78 -9.34 -3.09
CA MET A 254 -3.93 -9.69 -2.24
C MET A 254 -4.92 -8.55 -2.18
N VAL A 255 -4.42 -7.32 -2.10
CA VAL A 255 -5.19 -6.07 -2.04
C VAL A 255 -4.57 -5.07 -3.00
N GLU A 256 -5.40 -4.31 -3.68
CA GLU A 256 -5.02 -3.22 -4.58
C GLU A 256 -5.79 -1.95 -4.22
N VAL A 257 -5.36 -0.81 -4.75
CA VAL A 257 -6.03 0.48 -4.52
C VAL A 257 -6.71 0.92 -5.80
N ILE A 258 -8.03 0.96 -5.79
CA ILE A 258 -8.87 1.30 -6.93
C ILE A 258 -9.24 2.78 -6.93
N THR A 259 -9.63 3.28 -8.10
CA THR A 259 -10.01 4.67 -8.35
C THR A 259 -11.50 4.89 -8.11
N ALA A 260 -11.85 5.87 -7.27
CA ALA A 260 -13.22 6.36 -7.11
C ALA A 260 -13.29 7.87 -7.38
N ALA A 261 -14.40 8.35 -7.94
CA ALA A 261 -14.60 9.74 -8.27
C ALA A 261 -14.94 10.60 -7.03
N LYS A 262 -14.22 11.71 -6.79
CA LYS A 262 -14.53 12.69 -5.72
C LYS A 262 -15.74 13.56 -6.01
N THR A 263 -16.02 13.76 -7.27
CA THR A 263 -17.07 14.63 -7.81
C THR A 263 -17.64 14.00 -9.06
N ASP A 264 -18.72 14.54 -9.61
CA ASP A 264 -19.18 14.15 -10.92
C ASP A 264 -18.12 14.51 -11.95
N LEU A 265 -17.74 13.54 -12.78
CA LEU A 265 -16.73 13.68 -13.82
C LEU A 265 -17.37 13.48 -15.19
N HIS A 266 -16.87 14.17 -16.21
CA HIS A 266 -17.45 14.15 -17.55
C HIS A 266 -16.53 13.50 -18.58
N ALA A 267 -17.14 12.89 -19.58
CA ALA A 267 -16.43 12.34 -20.74
C ALA A 267 -15.47 13.39 -21.35
N GLY A 268 -14.29 12.96 -21.75
CA GLY A 268 -13.24 13.82 -22.30
C GLY A 268 -12.37 14.52 -21.25
N GLN A 269 -12.69 14.47 -19.96
CA GLN A 269 -11.78 14.97 -18.92
C GLN A 269 -10.58 14.05 -18.74
N THR A 270 -9.40 14.64 -18.51
CA THR A 270 -8.19 13.93 -18.14
C THR A 270 -8.08 13.87 -16.63
N LEU A 271 -7.91 12.67 -16.06
CA LEU A 271 -7.79 12.45 -14.63
C LEU A 271 -6.50 13.07 -14.10
N ASP A 272 -6.61 13.75 -12.97
CA ASP A 272 -5.49 14.32 -12.25
C ASP A 272 -4.76 13.25 -11.40
N GLY A 273 -3.63 13.64 -10.84
CA GLY A 273 -2.80 12.72 -10.05
C GLY A 273 -3.34 12.42 -8.65
N LEU A 274 -2.60 11.58 -7.94
CA LEU A 274 -2.89 11.17 -6.56
C LEU A 274 -3.05 12.38 -5.63
N GLY A 275 -4.08 12.34 -4.79
CA GLY A 275 -4.41 13.43 -3.88
C GLY A 275 -4.91 14.69 -4.59
N GLY A 276 -5.37 14.59 -5.83
CA GLY A 276 -5.92 15.68 -6.62
C GLY A 276 -7.37 16.02 -6.28
N TYR A 277 -8.04 16.63 -7.26
CA TYR A 277 -9.41 17.11 -7.13
C TYR A 277 -10.46 16.11 -7.61
N MET A 278 -10.07 15.19 -8.51
CA MET A 278 -11.00 14.38 -9.27
C MET A 278 -11.25 13.01 -8.65
N THR A 279 -10.22 12.39 -8.05
CA THR A 279 -10.27 10.99 -7.60
C THR A 279 -9.72 10.76 -6.19
N TYR A 280 -10.13 9.65 -5.57
CA TYR A 280 -9.55 9.12 -4.34
C TYR A 280 -9.42 7.60 -4.41
N GLY A 281 -8.53 7.03 -3.58
CA GLY A 281 -8.22 5.61 -3.58
C GLY A 281 -9.00 4.82 -2.54
N LEU A 282 -9.48 3.64 -2.91
CA LEU A 282 -10.12 2.67 -2.03
C LEU A 282 -9.38 1.34 -2.11
N ALA A 283 -9.04 0.75 -0.97
CA ALA A 283 -8.50 -0.60 -0.92
C ALA A 283 -9.57 -1.64 -1.27
N GLU A 284 -9.24 -2.58 -2.16
CA GLU A 284 -10.11 -3.67 -2.57
C GLU A 284 -9.31 -4.96 -2.76
N ASN A 285 -9.94 -6.10 -2.55
CA ASN A 285 -9.32 -7.40 -2.78
C ASN A 285 -8.96 -7.60 -4.25
N ALA A 286 -7.75 -8.03 -4.54
CA ALA A 286 -7.20 -8.06 -5.88
C ALA A 286 -7.94 -8.99 -6.85
N ASP A 287 -8.54 -10.08 -6.35
CA ASP A 287 -9.41 -10.95 -7.14
C ASP A 287 -10.68 -10.23 -7.62
N VAL A 288 -11.27 -9.35 -6.79
CA VAL A 288 -12.40 -8.51 -7.16
C VAL A 288 -11.96 -7.43 -8.16
N VAL A 289 -10.82 -6.77 -7.89
CA VAL A 289 -10.25 -5.76 -8.80
C VAL A 289 -10.07 -6.32 -10.20
N TYR A 290 -9.50 -7.52 -10.29
CA TYR A 290 -9.29 -8.18 -11.58
C TYR A 290 -10.62 -8.59 -12.25
N ALA A 291 -11.54 -9.20 -11.49
CA ALA A 291 -12.83 -9.67 -12.02
C ALA A 291 -13.73 -8.53 -12.51
N GLU A 292 -13.78 -7.43 -11.77
CA GLU A 292 -14.58 -6.23 -12.11
C GLU A 292 -13.82 -5.24 -13.02
N ARG A 293 -12.56 -5.53 -13.39
CA ARG A 293 -11.70 -4.67 -14.23
C ARG A 293 -11.57 -3.25 -13.66
N LEU A 294 -11.45 -3.14 -12.32
CA LEU A 294 -11.32 -1.85 -11.64
C LEU A 294 -9.98 -1.19 -11.97
N LEU A 295 -9.99 0.12 -12.19
CA LEU A 295 -8.78 0.89 -12.51
C LEU A 295 -7.95 1.14 -11.24
N PRO A 296 -6.70 0.63 -11.14
CA PRO A 296 -5.82 1.01 -10.05
C PRO A 296 -5.53 2.51 -10.07
N ILE A 297 -5.66 3.17 -8.93
CA ILE A 297 -5.48 4.64 -8.86
C ILE A 297 -4.05 5.07 -9.21
N GLY A 298 -3.05 4.22 -8.96
CA GLY A 298 -1.66 4.48 -9.37
C GLY A 298 -1.44 4.55 -10.88
N LEU A 299 -2.43 4.12 -11.68
CA LEU A 299 -2.43 4.22 -13.16
C LEU A 299 -3.42 5.25 -13.70
N ALA A 300 -4.21 5.89 -12.85
CA ALA A 300 -5.31 6.77 -13.28
C ALA A 300 -4.84 8.11 -13.86
N GLU A 301 -3.71 8.64 -13.34
CA GLU A 301 -3.18 9.94 -13.78
C GLU A 301 -2.96 9.98 -15.29
N GLY A 302 -3.47 11.04 -15.93
CA GLY A 302 -3.35 11.25 -17.37
C GLY A 302 -4.30 10.43 -18.23
N CYS A 303 -5.09 9.52 -17.65
CA CYS A 303 -6.13 8.81 -18.40
C CYS A 303 -7.27 9.75 -18.76
N THR A 304 -7.84 9.61 -19.97
CA THR A 304 -8.99 10.39 -20.43
C THR A 304 -10.27 9.59 -20.29
N LEU A 305 -11.30 10.17 -19.67
CA LEU A 305 -12.59 9.52 -19.47
C LEU A 305 -13.36 9.36 -20.79
N ARG A 306 -13.91 8.17 -21.01
CA ARG A 306 -14.74 7.84 -22.19
C ARG A 306 -16.22 8.13 -21.98
N ARG A 307 -16.66 8.21 -20.71
CA ARG A 307 -18.05 8.47 -20.32
C ARG A 307 -18.11 9.30 -19.04
N ASP A 308 -19.27 9.81 -18.71
CA ASP A 308 -19.52 10.47 -17.45
C ASP A 308 -19.46 9.46 -16.29
N ILE A 309 -18.85 9.86 -15.18
CA ILE A 309 -18.70 9.07 -13.95
C ILE A 309 -19.34 9.85 -12.81
N PRO A 310 -20.40 9.35 -12.20
CA PRO A 310 -20.99 9.98 -11.03
C PRO A 310 -20.05 10.00 -9.84
N LYS A 311 -20.18 10.99 -8.97
CA LYS A 311 -19.49 11.04 -7.68
C LYS A 311 -19.64 9.72 -6.92
N ASP A 312 -18.58 9.30 -6.23
CA ASP A 312 -18.46 8.07 -5.43
C ASP A 312 -18.56 6.76 -6.24
N SER A 313 -18.63 6.85 -7.56
CA SER A 313 -18.56 5.68 -8.42
C SER A 313 -17.11 5.26 -8.65
N VAL A 314 -16.87 3.94 -8.68
CA VAL A 314 -15.57 3.39 -9.06
C VAL A 314 -15.36 3.49 -10.56
N ILE A 315 -14.11 3.68 -10.97
CA ILE A 315 -13.70 3.77 -12.38
C ILE A 315 -13.07 2.43 -12.79
N THR A 316 -13.42 1.97 -13.98
CA THR A 316 -12.91 0.73 -14.57
C THR A 316 -11.94 1.00 -15.71
N TYR A 317 -11.21 -0.02 -16.17
CA TYR A 317 -10.39 0.06 -17.38
C TYR A 317 -11.21 0.43 -18.63
N ASP A 318 -12.51 0.09 -18.67
CA ASP A 318 -13.38 0.35 -19.82
C ASP A 318 -13.84 1.82 -19.88
N ASP A 319 -13.73 2.53 -18.76
CA ASP A 319 -14.14 3.94 -18.65
C ASP A 319 -13.08 4.94 -19.13
N VAL A 320 -11.85 4.46 -19.40
CA VAL A 320 -10.71 5.35 -19.67
C VAL A 320 -9.97 4.98 -20.95
N GLU A 321 -9.29 5.98 -21.50
CA GLU A 321 -8.23 5.85 -22.48
C GLU A 321 -6.91 6.18 -21.82
N PHE A 322 -5.92 5.27 -21.95
CA PHE A 322 -4.61 5.41 -21.34
C PHE A 322 -3.70 6.32 -22.16
N PRO A 323 -2.80 7.08 -21.51
CA PRO A 323 -1.67 7.70 -22.19
C PRO A 323 -0.81 6.65 -22.89
N THR A 324 -0.10 7.05 -23.93
CA THR A 324 0.83 6.17 -24.65
C THR A 324 2.16 6.01 -23.92
N ASP A 325 2.82 4.87 -24.12
CA ASP A 325 4.24 4.61 -23.79
C ASP A 325 4.65 4.65 -22.30
N ARG A 326 3.72 4.50 -21.35
CA ARG A 326 4.06 4.41 -19.94
C ARG A 326 4.66 3.04 -19.58
N LEU A 327 5.76 3.07 -18.80
CA LEU A 327 6.37 1.86 -18.25
C LEU A 327 5.44 1.17 -17.24
N SER A 328 4.75 1.94 -16.40
CA SER A 328 3.82 1.43 -15.39
C SER A 328 2.70 0.60 -16.01
N ASP A 329 2.15 1.00 -17.15
CA ASP A 329 1.10 0.24 -17.85
C ASP A 329 1.64 -1.09 -18.40
N ARG A 330 2.87 -1.09 -18.92
CA ARG A 330 3.53 -2.32 -19.41
C ARG A 330 3.83 -3.29 -18.27
N LEU A 331 4.38 -2.79 -17.16
CA LEU A 331 4.66 -3.60 -15.97
C LEU A 331 3.36 -4.13 -15.36
N ARG A 332 2.29 -3.33 -15.34
CA ARG A 332 0.99 -3.78 -14.88
C ARG A 332 0.42 -4.89 -15.75
N ALA A 333 0.49 -4.74 -17.05
CA ALA A 333 0.03 -5.79 -17.97
C ALA A 333 0.83 -7.09 -17.82
N GLU A 334 2.15 -6.99 -17.57
CA GLU A 334 3.00 -8.15 -17.25
C GLU A 334 2.64 -8.77 -15.92
N GLN A 335 2.35 -7.97 -14.88
CA GLN A 335 1.86 -8.44 -13.57
C GLN A 335 0.56 -9.24 -13.71
N ASP A 336 -0.40 -8.69 -14.43
CA ASP A 336 -1.70 -9.33 -14.64
C ASP A 336 -1.56 -10.63 -15.44
N ALA A 337 -0.74 -10.63 -16.49
CA ALA A 337 -0.48 -11.84 -17.28
C ALA A 337 0.19 -12.93 -16.43
N LEU A 338 1.13 -12.57 -15.56
CA LEU A 338 1.86 -13.51 -14.72
C LEU A 338 0.96 -14.14 -13.64
N PHE A 339 0.15 -13.33 -12.97
CA PHE A 339 -0.59 -13.77 -11.77
C PHE A 339 -2.05 -14.18 -12.05
N TRP A 340 -2.62 -13.70 -13.17
CA TRP A 340 -4.03 -13.94 -13.54
C TRP A 340 -4.20 -14.60 -14.93
N GLY A 341 -3.09 -14.84 -15.64
CA GLY A 341 -3.05 -15.53 -16.92
C GLY A 341 -3.32 -14.65 -18.15
N LYS A 342 -3.82 -13.42 -17.98
CA LYS A 342 -4.00 -12.44 -19.07
C LYS A 342 -4.03 -11.01 -18.49
N PRO A 343 -3.67 -9.99 -19.30
CA PRO A 343 -3.81 -8.59 -18.88
C PRO A 343 -5.28 -8.20 -18.67
N ALA A 344 -5.56 -7.36 -17.66
CA ALA A 344 -6.87 -6.73 -17.49
C ALA A 344 -7.12 -5.64 -18.56
N THR A 345 -6.07 -5.06 -19.15
CA THR A 345 -6.14 -4.05 -20.20
C THR A 345 -6.53 -4.67 -21.54
N ALA A 346 -7.64 -4.20 -22.14
CA ALA A 346 -7.96 -4.49 -23.52
C ALA A 346 -7.09 -3.62 -24.43
N GLY A 347 -6.06 -4.17 -25.06
CA GLY A 347 -5.31 -3.42 -26.09
C GLY A 347 -3.80 -3.61 -26.17
N ALA A 348 -3.19 -4.33 -25.25
CA ALA A 348 -1.81 -4.77 -25.44
C ALA A 348 -1.82 -5.92 -26.47
N SER A 349 -1.35 -5.67 -27.69
CA SER A 349 -1.31 -6.66 -28.76
C SER A 349 -0.49 -7.87 -28.33
N GLU A 350 -1.02 -9.10 -28.51
CA GLU A 350 -0.37 -10.38 -28.19
C GLU A 350 1.06 -10.51 -28.78
N GLY A 351 1.42 -9.70 -29.77
CA GLY A 351 2.73 -9.71 -30.41
C GLY A 351 3.88 -9.10 -29.62
N GLN A 352 3.64 -8.34 -28.55
CA GLN A 352 4.68 -7.73 -27.73
C GLN A 352 5.18 -8.64 -26.58
N TYR A 353 4.37 -9.59 -26.14
CA TYR A 353 4.69 -10.46 -25.00
C TYR A 353 5.65 -11.59 -25.35
N GLN A 354 5.68 -12.08 -26.61
CA GLN A 354 6.55 -13.19 -27.02
C GLN A 354 8.03 -12.83 -27.12
N ARG A 355 8.41 -11.53 -27.18
CA ARG A 355 9.80 -11.10 -27.32
C ARG A 355 10.60 -11.05 -26.02
N ILE A 356 9.94 -11.08 -24.86
CA ILE A 356 10.60 -10.98 -23.54
C ILE A 356 10.83 -12.38 -22.93
N ALA A 357 10.03 -13.37 -23.29
CA ALA A 357 10.14 -14.75 -22.80
C ALA A 357 11.28 -15.56 -23.41
N HIS A 358 11.98 -15.04 -24.44
CA HIS A 358 13.03 -15.75 -25.21
C HIS A 358 14.36 -15.03 -25.24
N ARG A 359 14.69 -14.16 -24.28
CA ARG A 359 16.07 -13.73 -24.06
C ARG A 359 16.54 -14.31 -22.73
N GLU A 360 17.04 -15.56 -22.81
CA GLU A 360 17.94 -16.17 -21.84
C GLU A 360 19.28 -15.40 -21.77
#